data_4b17e0a3f83b722c4fbf4ccdb083c356
#
_entry.id   4b17e0a3f83b722c4fbf4ccdb083c356
#
_cell.length_a   1.000
_cell.length_b   1.000
_cell.length_c   1.000
_cell.angle_alpha   90.00
_cell.angle_beta   90.00
_cell.angle_gamma   90.00
#
_symmetry.space_group_name_H-M   'P 1'
#
loop_
_entity.id
_entity.type
_entity.pdbx_description
1 polymer ?
#
loop_
_entity_poly.entity_id
_entity_poly.type
_entity_poly.pdbx_seq_one_letter_code
_entity_poly.pdbx_strand_id
1 'polypeptide(L)'
;MAVKETRKLAKEEPSDIASEVLDDGYIDVMDDKTVALFPLGDMIIPTGIDYKPGDPEEDALAVTDALPEIEDLCFLEVPKFFSLKGSVVTPAMMLELSRAVQRVLIRPEVSGVVVTQPADNIEETAYFVSISLSDVFQNQNSKPIVFTTCMNPEDPMFDGTKNLLDSIRVACHDVKGDIPTVVVCMNGEIHAASRAQLTHTNKASALASPGWGPVGYVDRDNVYFRCGALELDTGLNFPMLKKLTAKVPVVKAMCGDDGALLEMFLEKEPDAIIVEGFGRGNLPAGMMPAIKKAVKKGIFVVISTRASSGRVLDSTVFPGSVAQCLECGCLLAGETTTSKARLLLMYVLSQKEAIQLKKEDPERFFAYVQECLDPVLTNRLFG
;
A
#
# COMPACT_ATOMS: atom_id res chain seq x y z
N MET A 1 -10.87 72.68 21.30
CA MET A 1 -12.17 72.78 20.64
C MET A 1 -12.26 71.71 19.60
N ALA A 2 -12.92 70.61 19.92
CA ALA A 2 -13.29 69.59 18.96
C ALA A 2 -14.58 68.90 19.48
N VAL A 3 -15.55 68.93 18.69
CA VAL A 3 -16.95 68.61 18.95
C VAL A 3 -17.13 67.09 18.96
N LYS A 4 -17.73 66.57 20.02
CA LYS A 4 -18.26 65.20 20.11
C LYS A 4 -19.51 65.09 19.22
N GLU A 5 -19.47 64.22 18.25
CA GLU A 5 -20.70 63.65 17.65
C GLU A 5 -20.86 62.17 18.03
N THR A 6 -21.77 61.96 18.95
CA THR A 6 -22.28 60.64 19.31
C THR A 6 -23.32 60.21 18.26
N ARG A 7 -22.98 59.26 17.43
CA ARG A 7 -23.98 58.57 16.59
C ARG A 7 -24.66 57.48 17.44
N LYS A 8 -25.95 57.65 17.63
CA LYS A 8 -26.88 56.60 18.08
C LYS A 8 -26.91 55.49 17.01
N LEU A 9 -26.47 54.34 17.36
CA LEU A 9 -26.79 53.10 16.63
C LEU A 9 -28.21 52.69 17.03
N ALA A 10 -29.12 52.77 16.08
CA ALA A 10 -30.45 52.18 16.18
C ALA A 10 -30.27 50.65 16.33
N LYS A 11 -31.00 50.07 17.26
CA LYS A 11 -31.24 48.65 17.35
C LYS A 11 -32.17 48.27 16.18
N GLU A 12 -31.63 47.70 15.14
CA GLU A 12 -32.41 46.90 14.21
C GLU A 12 -32.55 45.49 14.81
N GLU A 13 -33.76 45.06 14.94
CA GLU A 13 -34.10 43.67 15.26
C GLU A 13 -33.60 42.77 14.12
N PRO A 14 -33.16 41.50 14.37
CA PRO A 14 -32.74 40.60 13.31
C PRO A 14 -33.97 40.35 12.42
N SER A 15 -33.89 40.81 11.18
CA SER A 15 -34.89 40.56 10.17
C SER A 15 -34.98 39.05 9.85
N ASP A 16 -36.19 38.59 9.55
CA ASP A 16 -36.64 37.24 9.20
C ASP A 16 -35.94 36.56 8.02
N ILE A 17 -34.72 36.99 7.66
CA ILE A 17 -33.92 36.37 6.59
C ILE A 17 -33.15 35.14 7.09
N ALA A 18 -33.02 34.95 8.41
CA ALA A 18 -32.34 33.80 8.97
C ALA A 18 -33.23 32.56 9.10
N SER A 19 -34.56 32.69 8.92
CA SER A 19 -35.48 31.55 9.01
C SER A 19 -35.82 30.91 7.67
N GLU A 20 -35.51 31.54 6.55
CA GLU A 20 -35.80 30.99 5.21
C GLU A 20 -34.60 30.20 4.59
N VAL A 21 -33.43 30.18 5.21
CA VAL A 21 -32.24 29.46 4.68
C VAL A 21 -32.02 28.08 5.35
N LEU A 22 -32.88 27.72 6.32
CA LEU A 22 -32.78 26.45 7.05
C LEU A 22 -33.82 25.40 6.68
N ASP A 23 -34.65 25.65 5.68
CA ASP A 23 -35.72 24.71 5.27
C ASP A 23 -35.56 24.16 3.85
N ASP A 24 -34.39 24.32 3.24
CA ASP A 24 -33.98 23.42 2.16
C ASP A 24 -33.55 22.12 2.81
N GLY A 25 -34.52 21.20 2.91
CA GLY A 25 -34.36 19.85 3.43
C GLY A 25 -33.14 19.13 2.86
N TYR A 26 -31.99 19.36 3.48
CA TYR A 26 -30.98 18.35 3.53
C TYR A 26 -31.51 17.28 4.49
N ILE A 27 -32.50 16.51 4.03
CA ILE A 27 -32.54 15.11 4.40
C ILE A 27 -31.26 14.58 3.80
N ASP A 28 -30.22 14.51 4.61
CA ASP A 28 -29.10 13.62 4.39
C ASP A 28 -29.79 12.26 4.28
N VAL A 29 -30.09 11.85 3.06
CA VAL A 29 -30.36 10.47 2.76
C VAL A 29 -29.01 9.85 3.12
N MET A 30 -28.91 9.24 4.30
CA MET A 30 -27.84 8.35 4.65
C MET A 30 -27.80 7.38 3.46
N ASP A 31 -26.94 7.68 2.49
CA ASP A 31 -26.61 6.73 1.45
C ASP A 31 -26.26 5.47 2.22
N ASP A 32 -26.98 4.37 1.98
CA ASP A 32 -26.78 3.08 2.66
C ASP A 32 -25.39 2.54 2.33
N LYS A 33 -24.36 3.24 2.80
CA LYS A 33 -22.96 2.87 2.57
C LYS A 33 -22.64 1.63 3.37
N THR A 34 -22.14 0.60 2.71
CA THR A 34 -21.67 -0.61 3.37
C THR A 34 -20.14 -0.65 3.28
N VAL A 35 -19.49 -0.81 4.42
CA VAL A 35 -18.04 -1.03 4.51
C VAL A 35 -17.78 -2.44 4.98
N ALA A 36 -16.93 -3.18 4.25
CA ALA A 36 -16.50 -4.50 4.65
C ALA A 36 -15.18 -4.43 5.41
N LEU A 37 -15.17 -4.93 6.64
CA LEU A 37 -14.01 -4.99 7.53
C LEU A 37 -13.40 -6.39 7.52
N PHE A 38 -12.13 -6.51 7.13
CA PHE A 38 -11.32 -7.73 7.20
C PHE A 38 -10.33 -7.64 8.37
N PRO A 39 -10.61 -8.24 9.52
CA PRO A 39 -9.68 -8.26 10.64
C PRO A 39 -8.63 -9.37 10.46
N LEU A 40 -7.39 -8.98 10.14
CA LEU A 40 -6.27 -9.90 10.00
C LEU A 40 -5.38 -9.88 11.25
N GLY A 41 -5.82 -10.50 12.33
CA GLY A 41 -5.06 -10.60 13.58
C GLY A 41 -5.64 -9.83 14.73
N ASP A 42 -5.03 -10.02 15.89
CA ASP A 42 -5.49 -9.46 17.15
C ASP A 42 -5.32 -7.93 17.10
N MET A 43 -6.43 -7.20 17.06
CA MET A 43 -6.66 -5.96 17.76
C MET A 43 -6.44 -4.63 17.06
N ILE A 44 -7.56 -4.08 16.68
CA ILE A 44 -7.74 -2.61 16.68
C ILE A 44 -8.88 -2.19 17.64
N ILE A 45 -9.57 -3.15 18.27
CA ILE A 45 -10.71 -2.86 19.15
C ILE A 45 -10.24 -2.76 20.59
N PRO A 46 -10.50 -1.63 21.30
CA PRO A 46 -10.02 -1.37 22.65
C PRO A 46 -10.87 -2.07 23.69
N THR A 47 -10.93 -3.37 23.66
CA THR A 47 -11.68 -4.08 24.69
C THR A 47 -10.89 -5.30 25.07
N GLY A 48 -10.76 -5.62 26.33
CA GLY A 48 -10.32 -6.93 26.78
C GLY A 48 -11.21 -8.09 26.26
N ILE A 49 -11.80 -7.92 25.08
CA ILE A 49 -12.51 -8.92 24.32
C ILE A 49 -11.45 -9.66 23.54
N ASP A 50 -11.20 -10.88 23.94
CA ASP A 50 -10.51 -11.89 23.15
C ASP A 50 -11.34 -12.11 21.87
N TYR A 51 -11.09 -11.26 20.84
CA TYR A 51 -11.77 -11.37 19.55
C TYR A 51 -11.41 -12.74 18.95
N LYS A 52 -12.37 -13.63 18.98
CA LYS A 52 -12.29 -14.89 18.23
C LYS A 52 -13.23 -14.74 17.06
N PRO A 53 -12.72 -14.77 15.82
CA PRO A 53 -13.58 -14.75 14.65
C PRO A 53 -14.69 -15.79 14.83
N GLY A 54 -15.90 -15.30 14.96
CA GLY A 54 -17.10 -16.08 15.21
C GLY A 54 -18.06 -16.03 14.04
N ASP A 55 -19.25 -15.62 14.34
CA ASP A 55 -20.26 -15.29 13.34
C ASP A 55 -20.03 -13.88 12.81
N PRO A 56 -20.09 -13.65 11.49
CA PRO A 56 -19.90 -12.32 10.90
C PRO A 56 -20.81 -11.22 11.44
N GLU A 57 -22.05 -11.56 11.78
CA GLU A 57 -23.01 -10.61 12.34
C GLU A 57 -22.67 -10.25 13.80
N GLU A 58 -22.27 -11.23 14.61
CA GLU A 58 -21.81 -11.01 15.99
C GLU A 58 -20.51 -10.21 16.00
N ASP A 59 -19.59 -10.48 15.05
CA ASP A 59 -18.33 -9.77 14.92
C ASP A 59 -18.54 -8.30 14.52
N ALA A 60 -19.43 -8.01 13.58
CA ALA A 60 -19.79 -6.65 13.20
C ALA A 60 -20.42 -5.88 14.36
N LEU A 61 -21.37 -6.52 15.06
CA LEU A 61 -22.03 -5.92 16.22
C LEU A 61 -21.05 -5.58 17.34
N ALA A 62 -20.12 -6.47 17.63
CA ALA A 62 -19.09 -6.22 18.65
C ALA A 62 -18.20 -5.01 18.32
N VAL A 63 -17.90 -4.77 17.04
CA VAL A 63 -17.16 -3.58 16.60
C VAL A 63 -18.00 -2.31 16.73
N THR A 64 -19.26 -2.34 16.30
CA THR A 64 -20.16 -1.19 16.40
C THR A 64 -20.56 -0.85 17.84
N ASP A 65 -20.76 -1.84 18.69
CA ASP A 65 -20.97 -1.63 20.12
C ASP A 65 -19.77 -0.95 20.81
N ALA A 66 -18.55 -1.28 20.35
CA ALA A 66 -17.32 -0.66 20.85
C ALA A 66 -17.08 0.76 20.27
N LEU A 67 -17.60 1.05 19.09
CA LEU A 67 -17.44 2.29 18.35
C LEU A 67 -18.78 2.70 17.74
N PRO A 68 -19.72 3.24 18.55
CA PRO A 68 -21.05 3.62 18.06
C PRO A 68 -21.04 4.65 16.91
N GLU A 69 -19.98 5.46 16.81
CA GLU A 69 -19.83 6.46 15.74
C GLU A 69 -19.77 5.82 14.33
N ILE A 70 -19.56 4.51 14.23
CA ILE A 70 -19.59 3.78 12.95
C ILE A 70 -21.01 3.76 12.38
N GLU A 71 -22.04 3.68 13.23
CA GLU A 71 -23.44 3.65 12.80
C GLU A 71 -23.84 4.92 12.08
N ASP A 72 -23.23 6.07 12.44
CA ASP A 72 -23.45 7.35 11.76
C ASP A 72 -22.74 7.44 10.38
N LEU A 73 -21.82 6.50 10.06
CA LEU A 73 -21.00 6.52 8.85
C LEU A 73 -21.46 5.48 7.82
N CYS A 74 -21.75 4.26 8.24
CA CYS A 74 -22.05 3.15 7.34
C CYS A 74 -22.65 1.95 8.05
N PHE A 75 -23.22 1.04 7.27
CA PHE A 75 -23.43 -0.33 7.70
C PHE A 75 -22.12 -1.09 7.65
N LEU A 76 -21.70 -1.68 8.76
CA LEU A 76 -20.46 -2.47 8.84
C LEU A 76 -20.77 -3.95 8.64
N GLU A 77 -20.06 -4.60 7.71
CA GLU A 77 -20.05 -6.05 7.60
C GLU A 77 -18.65 -6.61 7.85
N VAL A 78 -18.56 -7.75 8.53
CA VAL A 78 -17.31 -8.46 8.76
C VAL A 78 -17.36 -9.79 8.02
N PRO A 79 -16.81 -9.88 6.80
CA PRO A 79 -16.82 -11.12 6.02
C PRO A 79 -16.05 -12.22 6.73
N LYS A 80 -16.58 -13.45 6.69
CA LYS A 80 -15.87 -14.60 7.26
C LYS A 80 -14.56 -14.83 6.51
N PHE A 81 -13.47 -14.56 7.19
CA PHE A 81 -12.13 -14.71 6.68
C PHE A 81 -11.23 -15.29 7.77
N PHE A 82 -10.02 -15.75 7.42
CA PHE A 82 -9.12 -16.29 8.43
C PHE A 82 -8.58 -15.16 9.32
N SER A 83 -8.54 -15.38 10.62
CA SER A 83 -7.81 -14.54 11.56
C SER A 83 -6.40 -15.10 11.75
N LEU A 84 -5.43 -14.18 11.80
CA LEU A 84 -4.05 -14.49 12.07
C LEU A 84 -3.76 -14.31 13.57
N LYS A 85 -3.28 -15.37 14.21
CA LYS A 85 -2.59 -15.19 15.49
C LYS A 85 -1.12 -14.93 15.19
N GLY A 86 -0.67 -13.73 15.51
CA GLY A 86 0.70 -13.32 15.27
C GLY A 86 0.87 -12.36 14.06
N SER A 87 2.10 -11.94 13.85
CA SER A 87 2.40 -10.68 13.19
C SER A 87 2.57 -10.74 11.67
N VAL A 88 2.69 -11.90 11.04
CA VAL A 88 3.22 -11.93 9.67
C VAL A 88 2.28 -12.57 8.66
N VAL A 89 1.74 -11.76 7.78
CA VAL A 89 0.97 -12.20 6.62
C VAL A 89 1.92 -12.73 5.54
N THR A 90 1.74 -13.96 5.10
CA THR A 90 2.55 -14.56 4.03
C THR A 90 2.05 -14.14 2.64
N PRO A 91 2.89 -14.18 1.58
CA PRO A 91 2.44 -13.86 0.22
C PRO A 91 1.27 -14.73 -0.28
N ALA A 92 1.16 -15.98 0.15
CA ALA A 92 0.02 -16.83 -0.16
C ALA A 92 -1.27 -16.32 0.51
N MET A 93 -1.19 -15.87 1.75
CA MET A 93 -2.31 -15.27 2.47
C MET A 93 -2.70 -13.92 1.88
N MET A 94 -1.73 -13.11 1.44
CA MET A 94 -1.99 -11.85 0.71
C MET A 94 -2.80 -12.12 -0.56
N LEU A 95 -2.50 -13.19 -1.28
CA LEU A 95 -3.26 -13.58 -2.48
C LEU A 95 -4.69 -14.03 -2.15
N GLU A 96 -4.89 -14.79 -1.08
CA GLU A 96 -6.23 -15.16 -0.61
C GLU A 96 -7.02 -13.93 -0.15
N LEU A 97 -6.39 -13.00 0.56
CA LEU A 97 -6.98 -11.72 0.94
C LEU A 97 -7.44 -10.94 -0.30
N SER A 98 -6.56 -10.80 -1.30
CA SER A 98 -6.88 -10.09 -2.54
C SER A 98 -8.12 -10.67 -3.22
N ARG A 99 -8.26 -11.99 -3.24
CA ARG A 99 -9.45 -12.66 -3.79
C ARG A 99 -10.70 -12.43 -2.96
N ALA A 100 -10.57 -12.42 -1.64
CA ALA A 100 -11.70 -12.16 -0.74
C ALA A 100 -12.18 -10.71 -0.89
N VAL A 101 -11.25 -9.76 -0.92
CA VAL A 101 -11.52 -8.34 -1.15
C VAL A 101 -12.17 -8.14 -2.53
N GLN A 102 -11.67 -8.77 -3.59
CA GLN A 102 -12.27 -8.70 -4.93
C GLN A 102 -13.74 -9.13 -4.92
N ARG A 103 -14.07 -10.26 -4.27
CA ARG A 103 -15.45 -10.76 -4.19
C ARG A 103 -16.41 -9.78 -3.50
N VAL A 104 -15.91 -9.01 -2.57
CA VAL A 104 -16.69 -8.00 -1.83
C VAL A 104 -16.82 -6.72 -2.65
N LEU A 105 -15.73 -6.24 -3.25
CA LEU A 105 -15.70 -5.00 -4.02
C LEU A 105 -16.63 -4.99 -5.25
N ILE A 106 -16.85 -6.14 -5.88
CA ILE A 106 -17.74 -6.24 -7.05
C ILE A 106 -19.22 -6.07 -6.68
N ARG A 107 -19.57 -6.10 -5.41
CA ARG A 107 -20.94 -5.92 -4.92
C ARG A 107 -21.29 -4.44 -4.97
N PRO A 108 -22.41 -4.02 -5.60
CA PRO A 108 -22.76 -2.61 -5.80
C PRO A 108 -22.99 -1.86 -4.49
N GLU A 109 -23.55 -2.54 -3.46
CA GLU A 109 -23.85 -1.97 -2.15
C GLU A 109 -22.60 -1.67 -1.31
N VAL A 110 -21.47 -2.28 -1.59
CA VAL A 110 -20.22 -2.03 -0.85
C VAL A 110 -19.58 -0.74 -1.34
N SER A 111 -19.34 0.20 -0.45
CA SER A 111 -18.69 1.48 -0.73
C SER A 111 -17.16 1.41 -0.62
N GLY A 112 -16.64 0.58 0.28
CA GLY A 112 -15.21 0.42 0.48
C GLY A 112 -14.88 -0.78 1.36
N VAL A 113 -13.58 -1.02 1.52
CA VAL A 113 -13.05 -2.11 2.34
C VAL A 113 -12.04 -1.56 3.33
N VAL A 114 -12.11 -2.00 4.58
CA VAL A 114 -11.08 -1.77 5.59
C VAL A 114 -10.42 -3.10 5.93
N VAL A 115 -9.09 -3.11 6.00
CA VAL A 115 -8.29 -4.25 6.42
C VAL A 115 -7.46 -3.85 7.62
N THR A 116 -7.65 -4.54 8.74
CA THR A 116 -6.83 -4.33 9.93
C THR A 116 -5.82 -5.45 10.07
N GLN A 117 -4.56 -5.13 10.37
CA GLN A 117 -3.52 -6.13 10.64
C GLN A 117 -2.43 -5.58 11.54
N PRO A 118 -1.59 -6.43 12.16
CA PRO A 118 -0.38 -6.00 12.83
C PRO A 118 0.55 -5.20 11.92
N ALA A 119 1.27 -4.22 12.49
CA ALA A 119 2.09 -3.28 11.72
C ALA A 119 3.26 -3.90 10.95
N ASP A 120 3.76 -5.06 11.40
CA ASP A 120 5.05 -5.65 10.98
C ASP A 120 5.26 -5.72 9.48
N ASN A 121 4.22 -6.04 8.70
CA ASN A 121 4.32 -6.09 7.24
C ASN A 121 3.08 -5.53 6.51
N ILE A 122 2.40 -4.56 7.13
CA ILE A 122 1.23 -3.91 6.54
C ILE A 122 1.56 -3.25 5.18
N GLU A 123 2.72 -2.64 5.06
CA GLU A 123 3.20 -2.00 3.83
C GLU A 123 3.35 -2.99 2.67
N GLU A 124 3.75 -4.24 2.98
CA GLU A 124 3.87 -5.32 2.01
C GLU A 124 2.50 -5.85 1.60
N THR A 125 1.60 -6.07 2.58
CA THR A 125 0.25 -6.59 2.32
C THR A 125 -0.57 -5.60 1.51
N ALA A 126 -0.58 -4.32 1.89
CA ALA A 126 -1.29 -3.27 1.16
C ALA A 126 -0.78 -3.15 -0.29
N TYR A 127 0.55 -3.16 -0.48
CA TYR A 127 1.14 -3.14 -1.82
C TYR A 127 0.77 -4.38 -2.64
N PHE A 128 0.83 -5.57 -2.04
CA PHE A 128 0.46 -6.80 -2.74
C PHE A 128 -1.00 -6.79 -3.20
N VAL A 129 -1.91 -6.31 -2.35
CA VAL A 129 -3.33 -6.16 -2.71
C VAL A 129 -3.49 -5.16 -3.86
N SER A 130 -2.74 -4.04 -3.85
CA SER A 130 -2.83 -3.06 -4.92
C SER A 130 -2.42 -3.61 -6.29
N ILE A 131 -1.32 -4.38 -6.37
CA ILE A 131 -0.90 -5.01 -7.63
C ILE A 131 -1.82 -6.15 -8.05
N SER A 132 -2.35 -6.92 -7.09
CA SER A 132 -3.24 -8.06 -7.36
C SER A 132 -4.61 -7.67 -7.90
N LEU A 133 -5.09 -6.47 -7.56
CA LEU A 133 -6.40 -5.94 -7.95
C LEU A 133 -6.31 -4.87 -9.06
N SER A 134 -5.14 -4.67 -9.65
CA SER A 134 -4.92 -3.62 -10.65
C SER A 134 -5.87 -3.74 -11.86
N ASP A 135 -6.19 -4.94 -12.31
CA ASP A 135 -7.17 -5.19 -13.38
C ASP A 135 -8.61 -4.77 -12.98
N VAL A 136 -8.97 -4.97 -11.72
CA VAL A 136 -10.30 -4.60 -11.20
C VAL A 136 -10.49 -3.09 -11.21
N PHE A 137 -9.45 -2.35 -10.84
CA PHE A 137 -9.51 -0.89 -10.71
C PHE A 137 -9.66 -0.17 -12.06
N GLN A 138 -9.15 -0.74 -13.14
CA GLN A 138 -9.30 -0.16 -14.48
C GLN A 138 -10.73 -0.29 -15.04
N ASN A 139 -11.49 -1.27 -14.59
CA ASN A 139 -12.77 -1.65 -15.18
C ASN A 139 -14.00 -1.18 -14.39
N GLN A 140 -13.82 -0.62 -13.18
CA GLN A 140 -14.93 -0.23 -12.28
C GLN A 140 -14.63 1.11 -11.59
N ASN A 141 -15.69 1.77 -11.09
CA ASN A 141 -15.52 2.87 -10.16
C ASN A 141 -14.69 2.39 -8.96
N SER A 142 -13.51 2.99 -8.79
CA SER A 142 -12.54 2.57 -7.79
C SER A 142 -13.11 2.80 -6.39
N LYS A 143 -13.37 1.73 -5.66
CA LYS A 143 -13.80 1.79 -4.26
C LYS A 143 -12.56 1.73 -3.37
N PRO A 144 -12.46 2.56 -2.31
CA PRO A 144 -11.28 2.57 -1.45
C PRO A 144 -11.04 1.23 -0.75
N ILE A 145 -9.79 0.80 -0.71
CA ILE A 145 -9.30 -0.28 0.15
C ILE A 145 -8.32 0.33 1.13
N VAL A 146 -8.67 0.35 2.40
CA VAL A 146 -7.93 1.05 3.43
C VAL A 146 -7.33 0.05 4.40
N PHE A 147 -6.01 0.00 4.44
CA PHE A 147 -5.28 -0.75 5.45
C PHE A 147 -5.04 0.11 6.68
N THR A 148 -5.12 -0.49 7.86
CA THR A 148 -4.84 0.21 9.11
C THR A 148 -4.30 -0.73 10.19
N THR A 149 -3.67 -0.14 11.20
CA THR A 149 -3.06 -0.84 12.33
C THR A 149 -3.06 0.03 13.59
N CYS A 150 -2.67 -0.55 14.71
CA CYS A 150 -2.24 0.19 15.88
C CYS A 150 -0.79 -0.16 16.21
N MET A 151 -0.07 0.78 16.84
CA MET A 151 1.32 0.56 17.25
C MET A 151 1.43 0.16 18.71
N ASN A 152 0.50 0.60 19.54
CA ASN A 152 0.57 0.42 21.00
C ASN A 152 -0.76 -0.15 21.54
N PRO A 153 -1.08 -1.42 21.31
CA PRO A 153 -2.36 -2.00 21.69
C PRO A 153 -2.57 -2.06 23.22
N GLU A 154 -1.49 -2.04 24.00
CA GLU A 154 -1.52 -2.08 25.47
C GLU A 154 -1.49 -0.68 26.12
N ASP A 155 -1.35 0.40 25.34
CA ASP A 155 -1.26 1.75 25.85
C ASP A 155 -2.66 2.28 26.25
N PRO A 156 -2.83 2.91 27.43
CA PRO A 156 -4.08 3.61 27.78
C PRO A 156 -4.50 4.68 26.76
N MET A 157 -3.56 5.23 26.00
CA MET A 157 -3.80 6.16 24.90
C MET A 157 -3.81 5.43 23.54
N PHE A 158 -4.46 4.29 23.50
CA PHE A 158 -4.56 3.40 22.37
C PHE A 158 -4.96 4.12 21.07
N ASP A 159 -4.13 4.00 20.06
CA ASP A 159 -4.31 4.68 18.77
C ASP A 159 -5.22 3.93 17.78
N GLY A 160 -5.52 2.65 18.05
CA GLY A 160 -6.25 1.78 17.13
C GLY A 160 -7.69 2.21 16.86
N THR A 161 -8.42 2.65 17.91
CA THR A 161 -9.80 3.13 17.79
C THR A 161 -9.91 4.27 16.78
N LYS A 162 -9.06 5.29 16.93
CA LYS A 162 -9.02 6.43 16.01
C LYS A 162 -8.62 5.99 14.61
N ASN A 163 -7.60 5.15 14.49
CA ASN A 163 -7.12 4.66 13.21
C ASN A 163 -8.20 3.87 12.47
N LEU A 164 -8.99 3.04 13.17
CA LEU A 164 -10.10 2.29 12.58
C LEU A 164 -11.21 3.25 12.10
N LEU A 165 -11.63 4.18 12.94
CA LEU A 165 -12.68 5.13 12.61
C LEU A 165 -12.29 6.02 11.42
N ASP A 166 -11.05 6.54 11.41
CA ASP A 166 -10.53 7.30 10.28
C ASP A 166 -10.49 6.46 9.00
N SER A 167 -10.15 5.17 9.11
CA SER A 167 -10.10 4.26 7.97
C SER A 167 -11.49 3.95 7.40
N ILE A 168 -12.51 3.84 8.27
CA ILE A 168 -13.90 3.69 7.83
C ILE A 168 -14.38 4.96 7.12
N ARG A 169 -14.05 6.16 7.64
CA ARG A 169 -14.34 7.43 6.95
C ARG A 169 -13.72 7.48 5.55
N VAL A 170 -12.47 7.05 5.43
CA VAL A 170 -11.78 6.97 4.13
C VAL A 170 -12.45 5.94 3.21
N ALA A 171 -12.89 4.79 3.74
CA ALA A 171 -13.59 3.75 2.96
C ALA A 171 -14.98 4.19 2.49
N CYS A 172 -15.63 5.08 3.24
CA CYS A 172 -16.91 5.71 2.88
C CYS A 172 -16.74 6.89 1.93
N HIS A 173 -15.52 7.37 1.70
CA HIS A 173 -15.28 8.55 0.89
C HIS A 173 -15.50 8.25 -0.60
N ASP A 174 -16.32 9.08 -1.26
CA ASP A 174 -16.55 8.96 -2.69
C ASP A 174 -15.29 9.37 -3.46
N VAL A 175 -14.57 8.38 -3.96
CA VAL A 175 -13.37 8.58 -4.74
C VAL A 175 -13.75 9.13 -6.12
N LYS A 176 -13.55 10.43 -6.32
CA LYS A 176 -13.71 11.09 -7.62
C LYS A 176 -12.32 11.46 -8.15
N GLY A 177 -11.94 10.83 -9.26
CA GLY A 177 -10.67 11.14 -9.94
C GLY A 177 -9.52 10.27 -9.44
N ASP A 178 -8.38 10.85 -9.54
CA ASP A 178 -7.06 10.20 -9.55
C ASP A 178 -6.48 9.96 -8.15
N ILE A 179 -7.17 9.20 -7.33
CA ILE A 179 -6.76 8.86 -5.96
C ILE A 179 -6.33 7.39 -5.93
N PRO A 180 -5.25 7.05 -5.21
CA PRO A 180 -4.85 5.65 -5.06
C PRO A 180 -5.98 4.82 -4.45
N THR A 181 -6.37 3.74 -5.11
CA THR A 181 -7.46 2.88 -4.65
C THR A 181 -7.09 2.12 -3.37
N VAL A 182 -5.82 1.73 -3.22
CA VAL A 182 -5.32 1.06 -2.02
C VAL A 182 -4.42 2.01 -1.24
N VAL A 183 -4.81 2.28 -0.01
CA VAL A 183 -4.10 3.20 0.88
C VAL A 183 -3.88 2.57 2.26
N VAL A 184 -2.95 3.14 3.01
CA VAL A 184 -2.77 2.85 4.44
C VAL A 184 -3.10 4.11 5.21
N CYS A 185 -4.08 4.04 6.11
CA CYS A 185 -4.51 5.15 6.96
C CYS A 185 -4.05 4.89 8.39
N MET A 186 -3.28 5.81 8.94
CA MET A 186 -2.75 5.72 10.29
C MET A 186 -2.39 7.10 10.84
N ASN A 187 -2.70 7.35 12.11
CA ASN A 187 -2.42 8.63 12.77
C ASN A 187 -2.96 9.85 12.01
N GLY A 188 -4.11 9.70 11.34
CA GLY A 188 -4.75 10.76 10.55
C GLY A 188 -4.10 11.03 9.19
N GLU A 189 -3.03 10.32 8.82
CA GLU A 189 -2.39 10.43 7.50
C GLU A 189 -2.82 9.27 6.59
N ILE A 190 -2.99 9.57 5.30
CA ILE A 190 -3.37 8.61 4.27
C ILE A 190 -2.17 8.45 3.32
N HIS A 191 -1.65 7.23 3.20
CA HIS A 191 -0.48 6.92 2.39
C HIS A 191 -0.85 5.96 1.27
N ALA A 192 -0.39 6.22 0.04
CA ALA A 192 -0.53 5.26 -1.06
C ALA A 192 0.20 3.95 -0.71
N ALA A 193 -0.43 2.80 -0.96
CA ALA A 193 0.16 1.49 -0.68
C ALA A 193 1.53 1.28 -1.38
N SER A 194 1.70 1.85 -2.57
CA SER A 194 2.97 1.83 -3.31
C SER A 194 4.12 2.56 -2.58
N ARG A 195 3.81 3.56 -1.74
CA ARG A 195 4.79 4.43 -1.07
C ARG A 195 4.89 4.28 0.44
N ALA A 196 3.87 3.70 1.07
CA ALA A 196 3.83 3.47 2.52
C ALA A 196 5.02 2.60 2.97
N GLN A 197 5.68 3.00 4.05
CA GLN A 197 6.78 2.27 4.70
C GLN A 197 6.69 2.42 6.22
N LEU A 198 6.97 1.35 6.95
CA LEU A 198 7.15 1.40 8.40
C LEU A 198 8.54 1.94 8.71
N THR A 199 8.61 3.15 9.24
CA THR A 199 9.87 3.89 9.47
C THR A 199 10.31 3.93 10.93
N HIS A 200 9.46 3.46 11.84
CA HIS A 200 9.76 3.43 13.26
C HIS A 200 9.09 2.23 13.94
N THR A 201 9.71 1.71 14.98
CA THR A 201 9.28 0.46 15.62
C THR A 201 8.07 0.59 16.54
N ASN A 202 7.73 1.79 17.07
CA ASN A 202 6.62 1.93 18.01
C ASN A 202 5.95 3.32 18.09
N LYS A 203 6.29 4.28 17.23
CA LYS A 203 5.58 5.57 17.24
C LYS A 203 4.20 5.45 16.60
N ALA A 204 3.21 6.18 17.09
CA ALA A 204 1.90 6.28 16.43
C ALA A 204 2.02 6.79 14.99
N SER A 205 3.02 7.60 14.68
CA SER A 205 3.39 8.06 13.33
C SER A 205 4.48 7.21 12.68
N ALA A 206 4.50 5.90 12.95
CA ALA A 206 5.55 5.01 12.43
C ALA A 206 5.46 4.77 10.93
N LEU A 207 4.26 4.87 10.36
CA LEU A 207 4.07 4.75 8.93
C LEU A 207 4.31 6.10 8.24
N ALA A 208 5.04 6.08 7.14
CA ALA A 208 5.32 7.26 6.34
C ALA A 208 5.49 6.89 4.86
N SER A 209 5.57 7.89 3.98
CA SER A 209 5.95 7.74 2.58
C SER A 209 7.21 8.56 2.31
N PRO A 210 8.41 8.02 2.61
CA PRO A 210 9.66 8.76 2.52
C PRO A 210 9.90 9.34 1.11
N GLY A 211 10.19 10.64 1.05
CA GLY A 211 10.41 11.35 -0.21
C GLY A 211 9.13 11.77 -0.95
N TRP A 212 7.95 11.27 -0.57
CA TRP A 212 6.67 11.54 -1.24
C TRP A 212 5.66 12.27 -0.32
N GLY A 213 5.61 11.88 0.95
CA GLY A 213 4.60 12.34 1.90
C GLY A 213 3.25 11.62 1.75
N PRO A 214 2.29 11.94 2.61
CA PRO A 214 0.95 11.39 2.55
C PRO A 214 0.18 11.92 1.33
N VAL A 215 -0.71 11.11 0.77
CA VAL A 215 -1.61 11.48 -0.33
C VAL A 215 -2.87 12.18 0.16
N GLY A 216 -3.14 12.13 1.46
CA GLY A 216 -4.27 12.75 2.11
C GLY A 216 -4.15 12.73 3.63
N TYR A 217 -5.17 13.22 4.29
CA TYR A 217 -5.30 13.21 5.75
C TYR A 217 -6.76 13.24 6.16
N VAL A 218 -7.02 12.78 7.38
CA VAL A 218 -8.32 12.87 8.04
C VAL A 218 -8.24 13.96 9.12
N ASP A 219 -9.12 14.95 9.05
CA ASP A 219 -9.25 15.98 10.06
C ASP A 219 -10.69 15.97 10.62
N ARG A 220 -10.82 15.54 11.86
CA ARG A 220 -12.12 15.26 12.52
C ARG A 220 -12.92 14.26 11.68
N ASP A 221 -14.03 14.72 11.09
CA ASP A 221 -14.95 13.88 10.32
C ASP A 221 -14.74 14.00 8.80
N ASN A 222 -13.76 14.80 8.37
CA ASN A 222 -13.52 15.09 6.96
C ASN A 222 -12.28 14.38 6.44
N VAL A 223 -12.40 13.83 5.24
CA VAL A 223 -11.31 13.20 4.48
C VAL A 223 -10.85 14.17 3.40
N TYR A 224 -9.55 14.44 3.37
CA TYR A 224 -8.94 15.32 2.39
C TYR A 224 -7.87 14.58 1.61
N PHE A 225 -8.00 14.55 0.28
CA PHE A 225 -6.96 14.07 -0.61
C PHE A 225 -6.24 15.23 -1.30
N ARG A 226 -4.95 15.06 -1.55
CA ARG A 226 -4.15 16.02 -2.32
C ARG A 226 -4.33 15.75 -3.79
N CYS A 227 -4.58 16.80 -4.58
CA CYS A 227 -4.63 16.70 -6.04
C CYS A 227 -3.30 16.23 -6.61
N GLY A 228 -3.32 15.38 -7.63
CA GLY A 228 -2.11 14.88 -8.30
C GLY A 228 -1.48 13.63 -7.67
N ALA A 229 -2.20 12.94 -6.79
CA ALA A 229 -1.75 11.64 -6.24
C ALA A 229 -1.65 10.51 -7.28
N LEU A 230 -2.05 10.78 -8.51
CA LEU A 230 -2.19 9.85 -9.64
C LEU A 230 -0.96 9.19 -10.18
N GLU A 231 0.15 9.91 -10.20
CA GLU A 231 1.39 9.37 -10.79
C GLU A 231 1.97 8.18 -10.00
N LEU A 232 1.26 7.78 -8.93
CA LEU A 232 1.68 6.69 -8.06
C LEU A 232 1.14 5.32 -8.49
N ASP A 233 0.16 5.30 -9.39
CA ASP A 233 -0.30 4.05 -9.98
C ASP A 233 0.63 3.69 -11.13
N THR A 234 1.19 2.51 -11.10
CA THR A 234 2.20 2.06 -12.07
C THR A 234 1.63 1.86 -13.47
N GLY A 235 0.33 2.07 -13.68
CA GLY A 235 -0.35 1.76 -14.93
C GLY A 235 -0.36 0.26 -15.27
N LEU A 236 0.16 -0.56 -14.38
CA LEU A 236 0.25 -1.99 -14.57
C LEU A 236 -1.13 -2.63 -14.37
N ASN A 237 -1.45 -3.50 -15.30
CA ASN A 237 -2.68 -4.29 -15.26
C ASN A 237 -2.33 -5.77 -15.18
N PHE A 238 -2.59 -6.37 -14.02
CA PHE A 238 -2.28 -7.77 -13.77
C PHE A 238 -3.55 -8.58 -13.52
N PRO A 239 -3.77 -9.67 -14.26
CA PRO A 239 -4.86 -10.59 -13.95
C PRO A 239 -4.63 -11.27 -12.60
N MET A 240 -5.72 -11.53 -11.87
CA MET A 240 -5.66 -12.21 -10.59
C MET A 240 -5.02 -13.60 -10.72
N LEU A 241 -3.96 -13.84 -9.99
CA LEU A 241 -3.26 -15.12 -9.99
C LEU A 241 -4.06 -16.23 -9.29
N LYS A 242 -3.88 -17.46 -9.74
CA LYS A 242 -4.36 -18.66 -9.02
C LYS A 242 -3.38 -19.10 -7.92
N LYS A 243 -2.08 -18.90 -8.12
CA LYS A 243 -1.04 -19.32 -7.19
C LYS A 243 0.24 -18.55 -7.47
N LEU A 244 0.97 -18.22 -6.40
CA LEU A 244 2.34 -17.74 -6.49
C LEU A 244 3.28 -18.94 -6.59
N THR A 245 4.14 -18.97 -7.59
CA THR A 245 5.08 -20.06 -7.84
C THR A 245 6.53 -19.61 -7.86
N ALA A 246 6.77 -18.34 -8.19
CA ALA A 246 8.10 -17.79 -8.34
C ALA A 246 8.87 -17.68 -7.02
N LYS A 247 10.14 -18.05 -7.06
CA LYS A 247 11.09 -18.00 -5.94
C LYS A 247 12.00 -16.78 -6.11
N VAL A 248 11.87 -15.82 -5.22
CA VAL A 248 12.62 -14.55 -5.27
C VAL A 248 13.29 -14.30 -3.91
N PRO A 249 14.51 -14.84 -3.66
CA PRO A 249 15.29 -14.50 -2.49
C PRO A 249 15.86 -13.08 -2.57
N VAL A 250 16.19 -12.53 -1.39
CA VAL A 250 16.81 -11.22 -1.24
C VAL A 250 18.20 -11.41 -0.61
N VAL A 251 19.20 -10.76 -1.18
CA VAL A 251 20.57 -10.68 -0.64
C VAL A 251 20.85 -9.23 -0.30
N LYS A 252 21.09 -8.94 0.97
CA LYS A 252 21.48 -7.61 1.42
C LYS A 252 22.99 -7.49 1.40
N ALA A 253 23.53 -6.60 0.57
CA ALA A 253 24.97 -6.36 0.46
C ALA A 253 25.51 -5.71 1.74
N MET A 254 26.64 -6.20 2.22
CA MET A 254 27.40 -5.66 3.34
C MET A 254 28.79 -5.21 2.88
N CYS A 255 29.45 -4.38 3.67
CA CYS A 255 30.84 -3.99 3.38
C CYS A 255 31.74 -5.22 3.35
N GLY A 256 32.45 -5.42 2.26
CA GLY A 256 33.38 -6.54 2.10
C GLY A 256 32.76 -7.83 1.57
N ASP A 257 31.46 -7.84 1.21
CA ASP A 257 30.83 -9.03 0.63
C ASP A 257 31.53 -9.46 -0.66
N ASP A 258 31.75 -10.76 -0.76
CA ASP A 258 32.37 -11.45 -1.90
C ASP A 258 31.35 -12.17 -2.81
N GLY A 259 30.06 -12.13 -2.45
CA GLY A 259 29.00 -12.77 -3.19
C GLY A 259 28.73 -14.24 -2.82
N ALA A 260 29.38 -14.78 -1.79
CA ALA A 260 29.18 -16.17 -1.39
C ALA A 260 27.72 -16.51 -1.06
N LEU A 261 27.01 -15.62 -0.36
CA LEU A 261 25.58 -15.81 -0.05
C LEU A 261 24.73 -15.87 -1.34
N LEU A 262 25.02 -15.01 -2.31
CA LEU A 262 24.33 -15.03 -3.61
C LEU A 262 24.61 -16.35 -4.33
N GLU A 263 25.85 -16.86 -4.32
CA GLU A 263 26.18 -18.15 -4.93
C GLU A 263 25.41 -19.32 -4.30
N MET A 264 25.21 -19.33 -2.98
CA MET A 264 24.40 -20.35 -2.31
C MET A 264 22.95 -20.37 -2.81
N PHE A 265 22.37 -19.20 -3.11
CA PHE A 265 21.03 -19.14 -3.69
C PHE A 265 20.96 -19.70 -5.12
N LEU A 266 22.03 -19.61 -5.90
CA LEU A 266 22.06 -20.16 -7.27
C LEU A 266 21.85 -21.67 -7.31
N GLU A 267 22.18 -22.37 -6.23
CA GLU A 267 21.96 -23.82 -6.09
C GLU A 267 20.48 -24.18 -5.90
N LYS A 268 19.64 -23.20 -5.48
CA LYS A 268 18.20 -23.36 -5.29
C LYS A 268 17.40 -23.02 -6.55
N GLU A 269 18.06 -22.65 -7.63
CA GLU A 269 17.46 -22.29 -8.92
C GLU A 269 16.31 -21.30 -8.74
N PRO A 270 16.55 -20.09 -8.20
CA PRO A 270 15.51 -19.07 -8.06
C PRO A 270 15.14 -18.50 -9.43
N ASP A 271 13.92 -17.97 -9.55
CA ASP A 271 13.46 -17.29 -10.77
C ASP A 271 14.07 -15.90 -10.90
N ALA A 272 14.27 -15.23 -9.77
CA ALA A 272 14.99 -13.96 -9.66
C ALA A 272 15.69 -13.85 -8.30
N ILE A 273 16.68 -12.98 -8.19
CA ILE A 273 17.34 -12.59 -6.94
C ILE A 273 17.36 -11.07 -6.86
N ILE A 274 16.92 -10.51 -5.73
CA ILE A 274 17.11 -9.08 -5.48
C ILE A 274 18.37 -8.89 -4.68
N VAL A 275 19.22 -7.97 -5.10
CA VAL A 275 20.41 -7.55 -4.38
C VAL A 275 20.22 -6.13 -3.87
N GLU A 276 20.09 -5.99 -2.55
CA GLU A 276 19.95 -4.71 -1.89
C GLU A 276 21.29 -4.06 -1.66
N GLY A 277 21.60 -3.04 -2.47
CA GLY A 277 22.88 -2.34 -2.47
C GLY A 277 22.94 -1.09 -1.58
N PHE A 278 23.99 -0.32 -1.74
CA PHE A 278 24.29 0.91 -1.02
C PHE A 278 23.87 2.14 -1.82
N GLY A 279 23.38 3.18 -1.13
CA GLY A 279 23.08 4.46 -1.76
C GLY A 279 22.23 4.28 -3.01
N ARG A 280 22.76 4.58 -4.20
CA ARG A 280 22.03 4.45 -5.47
C ARG A 280 21.92 3.01 -6.01
N GLY A 281 22.31 1.99 -5.22
CA GLY A 281 22.29 0.57 -5.61
C GLY A 281 23.67 -0.01 -5.86
N ASN A 282 24.77 0.70 -5.53
CA ASN A 282 26.12 0.19 -5.73
C ASN A 282 26.42 -0.99 -4.80
N LEU A 283 27.27 -1.88 -5.24
CA LEU A 283 27.62 -3.15 -4.59
C LEU A 283 29.10 -3.24 -4.32
N PRO A 284 29.54 -4.07 -3.35
CA PRO A 284 30.94 -4.49 -3.26
C PRO A 284 31.39 -5.16 -4.57
N ALA A 285 32.58 -4.80 -5.05
CA ALA A 285 33.15 -5.36 -6.28
C ALA A 285 33.26 -6.89 -6.24
N GLY A 286 33.48 -7.45 -5.04
CA GLY A 286 33.58 -8.92 -4.81
C GLY A 286 32.29 -9.67 -5.18
N MET A 287 31.12 -9.03 -5.18
CA MET A 287 29.86 -9.67 -5.55
C MET A 287 29.67 -9.85 -7.06
N MET A 288 30.41 -9.11 -7.90
CA MET A 288 30.21 -9.09 -9.36
C MET A 288 30.40 -10.44 -10.04
N PRO A 289 31.37 -11.30 -9.64
CA PRO A 289 31.48 -12.66 -10.21
C PRO A 289 30.22 -13.50 -10.01
N ALA A 290 29.62 -13.46 -8.82
CA ALA A 290 28.41 -14.20 -8.50
C ALA A 290 27.17 -13.63 -9.27
N ILE A 291 27.08 -12.32 -9.43
CA ILE A 291 26.04 -11.65 -10.23
C ILE A 291 26.14 -12.10 -11.70
N LYS A 292 27.33 -12.04 -12.30
CA LYS A 292 27.55 -12.49 -13.68
C LYS A 292 27.18 -13.97 -13.88
N LYS A 293 27.49 -14.80 -12.88
CA LYS A 293 27.12 -16.22 -12.88
C LYS A 293 25.60 -16.42 -12.82
N ALA A 294 24.88 -15.62 -12.01
CA ALA A 294 23.42 -15.64 -11.92
C ALA A 294 22.77 -15.27 -13.26
N VAL A 295 23.15 -14.13 -13.82
CA VAL A 295 22.62 -13.65 -15.12
C VAL A 295 22.91 -14.66 -16.24
N LYS A 296 24.14 -15.23 -16.29
CA LYS A 296 24.50 -16.25 -17.25
C LYS A 296 23.67 -17.54 -17.15
N LYS A 297 23.13 -17.84 -15.96
CA LYS A 297 22.19 -18.94 -15.74
C LYS A 297 20.72 -18.57 -16.13
N GLY A 298 20.45 -17.36 -16.61
CA GLY A 298 19.11 -16.88 -16.95
C GLY A 298 18.27 -16.52 -15.72
N ILE A 299 18.92 -16.30 -14.55
CA ILE A 299 18.26 -15.83 -13.33
C ILE A 299 18.24 -14.31 -13.37
N PHE A 300 17.06 -13.70 -13.18
CA PHE A 300 16.97 -12.24 -13.07
C PHE A 300 17.67 -11.75 -11.81
N VAL A 301 18.57 -10.80 -11.97
CA VAL A 301 19.18 -10.09 -10.83
C VAL A 301 18.69 -8.67 -10.86
N VAL A 302 17.98 -8.29 -9.80
CA VAL A 302 17.38 -6.95 -9.64
C VAL A 302 18.15 -6.20 -8.56
N ILE A 303 18.65 -5.03 -8.90
CA ILE A 303 19.36 -4.16 -7.96
C ILE A 303 18.37 -3.22 -7.30
N SER A 304 18.31 -3.26 -5.99
CA SER A 304 17.57 -2.35 -5.13
C SER A 304 18.50 -1.57 -4.20
N THR A 305 17.96 -0.76 -3.32
CA THR A 305 18.75 0.00 -2.34
C THR A 305 18.17 -0.10 -0.94
N ARG A 306 19.06 -0.05 0.06
CA ARG A 306 18.68 0.09 1.47
C ARG A 306 18.30 1.51 1.90
N ALA A 307 18.45 2.50 1.01
CA ALA A 307 17.96 3.84 1.25
C ALA A 307 16.43 3.87 1.28
N SER A 308 15.84 4.58 2.21
CA SER A 308 14.40 4.64 2.39
C SER A 308 13.67 5.44 1.31
N SER A 309 14.39 6.21 0.50
CA SER A 309 13.84 7.02 -0.59
C SER A 309 14.86 7.25 -1.69
N GLY A 310 14.37 7.65 -2.85
CA GLY A 310 15.18 7.91 -4.05
C GLY A 310 15.25 6.71 -4.97
N ARG A 311 15.78 6.94 -6.16
CA ARG A 311 15.78 6.00 -7.26
C ARG A 311 17.13 5.28 -7.40
N VAL A 312 17.09 3.97 -7.60
CA VAL A 312 18.25 3.21 -8.08
C VAL A 312 18.51 3.62 -9.53
N LEU A 313 19.67 4.19 -9.78
CA LEU A 313 20.08 4.69 -11.10
C LEU A 313 21.55 4.41 -11.35
N ASP A 314 21.89 4.31 -12.64
CA ASP A 314 23.26 4.26 -13.08
C ASP A 314 24.06 5.51 -12.63
N SER A 315 25.32 5.32 -12.39
CA SER A 315 26.27 6.33 -11.98
C SER A 315 27.58 6.14 -12.77
N THR A 316 28.63 6.83 -12.35
CA THR A 316 29.98 6.61 -12.89
C THR A 316 30.37 5.15 -12.83
N VAL A 317 30.96 4.63 -13.90
CA VAL A 317 31.41 3.23 -14.01
C VAL A 317 32.61 2.98 -13.11
N PHE A 318 32.47 2.06 -12.17
CA PHE A 318 33.54 1.53 -11.33
C PHE A 318 33.16 0.09 -10.91
N PRO A 319 34.09 -0.71 -10.38
CA PRO A 319 33.80 -2.07 -9.97
C PRO A 319 32.71 -2.13 -8.90
N GLY A 320 31.58 -2.80 -9.21
CA GLY A 320 30.39 -2.89 -8.34
C GLY A 320 29.39 -1.72 -8.51
N SER A 321 29.60 -0.80 -9.45
CA SER A 321 28.62 0.25 -9.75
C SER A 321 27.35 -0.30 -10.39
N VAL A 322 26.24 0.46 -10.26
CA VAL A 322 24.97 0.15 -10.93
C VAL A 322 25.17 0.08 -12.45
N ALA A 323 26.02 0.96 -13.03
CA ALA A 323 26.34 0.91 -14.45
C ALA A 323 26.96 -0.45 -14.84
N GLN A 324 27.90 -0.98 -14.06
CA GLN A 324 28.47 -2.30 -14.30
C GLN A 324 27.42 -3.41 -14.13
N CYS A 325 26.49 -3.28 -13.19
CA CYS A 325 25.40 -4.23 -13.04
C CYS A 325 24.49 -4.26 -14.27
N LEU A 326 24.15 -3.08 -14.83
CA LEU A 326 23.37 -2.98 -16.08
C LEU A 326 24.11 -3.61 -17.26
N GLU A 327 25.40 -3.33 -17.42
CA GLU A 327 26.24 -3.96 -18.46
C GLU A 327 26.27 -5.50 -18.33
N CYS A 328 26.09 -6.02 -17.12
CA CYS A 328 25.99 -7.45 -16.86
C CYS A 328 24.61 -8.04 -17.14
N GLY A 329 23.58 -7.21 -17.44
CA GLY A 329 22.21 -7.64 -17.65
C GLY A 329 21.36 -7.68 -16.37
N CYS A 330 21.70 -6.89 -15.35
CA CYS A 330 20.82 -6.72 -14.18
C CYS A 330 19.66 -5.76 -14.50
N LEU A 331 18.57 -5.92 -13.78
CA LEU A 331 17.41 -4.99 -13.74
C LEU A 331 17.52 -4.06 -12.52
N LEU A 332 16.79 -2.96 -12.54
CA LEU A 332 16.78 -2.00 -11.44
C LEU A 332 15.38 -1.88 -10.83
N ALA A 333 15.30 -1.86 -9.51
CA ALA A 333 14.04 -1.70 -8.78
C ALA A 333 13.48 -0.26 -8.84
N GLY A 334 14.23 0.71 -9.38
CA GLY A 334 13.82 2.10 -9.43
C GLY A 334 13.60 2.70 -8.04
N GLU A 335 12.40 3.18 -7.78
CA GLU A 335 11.98 3.71 -6.47
C GLU A 335 11.23 2.69 -5.60
N THR A 336 11.03 1.49 -6.14
CA THR A 336 10.33 0.42 -5.40
C THR A 336 11.25 -0.16 -4.33
N THR A 337 10.76 -0.24 -3.09
CA THR A 337 11.53 -0.83 -1.98
C THR A 337 11.84 -2.30 -2.23
N THR A 338 12.89 -2.81 -1.60
CA THR A 338 13.33 -4.21 -1.73
C THR A 338 12.20 -5.22 -1.49
N SER A 339 11.41 -5.03 -0.43
CA SER A 339 10.30 -5.91 -0.07
C SER A 339 9.18 -5.89 -1.12
N LYS A 340 8.80 -4.70 -1.57
CA LYS A 340 7.77 -4.52 -2.61
C LYS A 340 8.22 -5.03 -3.97
N ALA A 341 9.46 -4.75 -4.38
CA ALA A 341 10.05 -5.28 -5.61
C ALA A 341 10.05 -6.82 -5.61
N ARG A 342 10.33 -7.43 -4.45
CA ARG A 342 10.24 -8.88 -4.27
C ARG A 342 8.82 -9.41 -4.52
N LEU A 343 7.81 -8.79 -3.91
CA LEU A 343 6.41 -9.20 -4.09
C LEU A 343 5.95 -9.02 -5.53
N LEU A 344 6.31 -7.92 -6.15
CA LEU A 344 6.02 -7.64 -7.55
C LEU A 344 6.65 -8.70 -8.48
N LEU A 345 7.93 -9.02 -8.30
CA LEU A 345 8.58 -10.06 -9.07
C LEU A 345 7.95 -11.43 -8.86
N MET A 346 7.61 -11.78 -7.60
CA MET A 346 6.88 -13.02 -7.32
C MET A 346 5.55 -13.06 -8.08
N TYR A 347 4.85 -11.93 -8.17
CA TYR A 347 3.59 -11.83 -8.87
C TYR A 347 3.77 -11.94 -10.40
N VAL A 348 4.63 -11.11 -10.98
CA VAL A 348 4.90 -11.05 -12.42
C VAL A 348 5.42 -12.40 -12.94
N LEU A 349 6.44 -12.97 -12.28
CA LEU A 349 7.05 -14.23 -12.71
C LEU A 349 6.15 -15.47 -12.48
N SER A 350 5.04 -15.33 -11.76
CA SER A 350 4.03 -16.39 -11.59
C SER A 350 2.91 -16.32 -12.62
N GLN A 351 2.84 -15.29 -13.47
CA GLN A 351 1.84 -15.16 -14.52
C GLN A 351 2.10 -16.13 -15.67
N LYS A 352 1.04 -16.75 -16.20
CA LYS A 352 1.16 -17.68 -17.33
C LYS A 352 1.66 -16.98 -18.58
N GLU A 353 1.13 -15.79 -18.85
CA GLU A 353 1.47 -14.94 -19.99
C GLU A 353 2.94 -14.53 -19.94
N ALA A 354 3.44 -14.17 -18.76
CA ALA A 354 4.85 -13.86 -18.52
C ALA A 354 5.76 -15.08 -18.73
N ILE A 355 5.35 -16.27 -18.25
CA ILE A 355 6.09 -17.51 -18.46
C ILE A 355 6.13 -17.89 -19.96
N GLN A 356 5.04 -17.63 -20.67
CA GLN A 356 4.97 -17.87 -22.11
C GLN A 356 5.86 -16.90 -22.88
N LEU A 357 5.76 -15.60 -22.57
CA LEU A 357 6.60 -14.56 -23.18
C LEU A 357 8.10 -14.83 -22.96
N LYS A 358 8.49 -15.31 -21.77
CA LYS A 358 9.89 -15.71 -21.49
C LYS A 358 10.43 -16.77 -22.46
N LYS A 359 9.56 -17.67 -22.93
CA LYS A 359 9.95 -18.74 -23.88
C LYS A 359 9.96 -18.28 -25.33
N GLU A 360 9.03 -17.42 -25.70
CA GLU A 360 8.83 -16.96 -27.08
C GLU A 360 9.78 -15.83 -27.44
N ASP A 361 9.93 -14.85 -26.54
CA ASP A 361 10.74 -13.64 -26.73
C ASP A 361 11.41 -13.22 -25.41
N PRO A 362 12.58 -13.78 -25.09
CA PRO A 362 13.29 -13.47 -23.84
C PRO A 362 13.69 -12.00 -23.71
N GLU A 363 14.00 -11.30 -24.82
CA GLU A 363 14.40 -9.89 -24.79
C GLU A 363 13.21 -9.01 -24.43
N ARG A 364 12.08 -9.24 -25.09
CA ARG A 364 10.83 -8.54 -24.76
C ARG A 364 10.38 -8.85 -23.33
N PHE A 365 10.55 -10.09 -22.88
CA PHE A 365 10.24 -10.46 -21.50
C PHE A 365 11.12 -9.70 -20.50
N PHE A 366 12.41 -9.55 -20.79
CA PHE A 366 13.33 -8.78 -19.95
C PHE A 366 12.90 -7.31 -19.84
N ALA A 367 12.55 -6.67 -20.96
CA ALA A 367 12.03 -5.31 -20.99
C ALA A 367 10.70 -5.18 -20.21
N TYR A 368 9.80 -6.13 -20.36
CA TYR A 368 8.52 -6.18 -19.63
C TYR A 368 8.73 -6.26 -18.11
N VAL A 369 9.65 -7.09 -17.64
CA VAL A 369 9.95 -7.18 -16.19
C VAL A 369 10.54 -5.86 -15.67
N GLN A 370 11.39 -5.19 -16.47
CA GLN A 370 11.91 -3.86 -16.11
C GLN A 370 10.80 -2.80 -16.08
N GLU A 371 9.87 -2.84 -17.04
CA GLU A 371 8.71 -1.94 -17.07
C GLU A 371 7.83 -2.11 -15.83
N CYS A 372 7.58 -3.34 -15.41
CA CYS A 372 6.86 -3.62 -14.17
C CYS A 372 7.57 -3.04 -12.93
N LEU A 373 8.89 -3.09 -12.89
CA LEU A 373 9.70 -2.57 -11.78
C LEU A 373 9.76 -1.04 -11.78
N ASP A 374 9.97 -0.45 -12.94
CA ASP A 374 10.11 0.99 -13.13
C ASP A 374 9.88 1.40 -14.60
N PRO A 375 8.66 1.84 -14.96
CA PRO A 375 8.33 2.24 -16.32
C PRO A 375 9.15 3.45 -16.82
N VAL A 376 9.57 4.34 -15.92
CA VAL A 376 10.43 5.49 -16.28
C VAL A 376 11.81 5.04 -16.76
N LEU A 377 12.38 4.03 -16.09
CA LEU A 377 13.66 3.45 -16.51
C LEU A 377 13.55 2.66 -17.80
N THR A 378 12.44 2.00 -18.05
CA THR A 378 12.20 1.26 -19.29
C THR A 378 12.28 2.16 -20.48
N ASN A 379 11.61 3.30 -20.47
CA ASN A 379 11.67 4.29 -21.53
C ASN A 379 13.10 4.83 -21.78
N ARG A 380 13.93 4.89 -20.72
CA ARG A 380 15.33 5.33 -20.83
C ARG A 380 16.26 4.24 -21.37
N LEU A 381 16.01 2.97 -21.03
CA LEU A 381 16.92 1.86 -21.37
C LEU A 381 16.56 1.20 -22.70
N PHE A 382 15.29 1.20 -23.10
CA PHE A 382 14.76 0.45 -24.24
C PHE A 382 13.99 1.32 -25.24
N GLY A 383 13.72 2.61 -24.95
CA GLY A 383 13.12 3.60 -25.84
C GLY A 383 14.21 4.33 -26.60
#